data_99ee10c81813a53111096886c07286b6
#
_entry.id   99ee10c81813a53111096886c07286b6
#
_cell.length_a   1.000
_cell.length_b   1.000
_cell.length_c   1.000
_cell.angle_alpha   90.00
_cell.angle_beta   90.00
_cell.angle_gamma   90.00
#
_symmetry.space_group_name_H-M   'P 1'
#
loop_
_entity.id
_entity.type
_entity.pdbx_description
1 polymer ?
#
loop_
_entity_poly.entity_id
_entity_poly.type
_entity_poly.pdbx_seq_one_letter_code
_entity_poly.pdbx_strand_id
1 'polypeptide(L)'
;RRDESWVRGAVCEQYDRIQVPVLAVSGWNDCWPNTVLRLLENVDAPCRGVSGAWGHVYPNLGVPEPGIDFLGLALAWWDRWLRDIDNGVMDGPPLLAYLQASHSPTPVPSARPGRWVAVSTWPSPEVSVMTLHLAPHCLDETTVVFSEVKVFSPVWTCLTSGEYMPIAGVSELPEDQGCDDALSTCFNGPVSDQVLELLGTPLVHLRVTCDRD
;
A
#
# COMPACT_ATOMS: atom_id res chain seq x y z
N ARG A 1 -7.31 5.43 22.16
CA ARG A 1 -8.53 4.63 22.32
C ARG A 1 -9.45 4.93 21.16
N ARG A 2 -9.96 3.90 20.48
CA ARG A 2 -10.93 4.04 19.40
C ARG A 2 -12.28 4.43 20.00
N ASP A 3 -12.79 5.60 19.67
CA ASP A 3 -14.06 6.13 20.12
C ASP A 3 -15.04 6.36 18.96
N GLU A 4 -16.22 6.91 19.23
CA GLU A 4 -17.25 7.15 18.22
C GLU A 4 -16.79 8.08 17.09
N SER A 5 -15.85 9.01 17.35
CA SER A 5 -15.34 9.91 16.31
C SER A 5 -14.53 9.16 15.28
N TRP A 6 -13.70 8.19 15.73
CA TRP A 6 -12.97 7.30 14.85
C TRP A 6 -13.90 6.40 14.03
N VAL A 7 -14.95 5.86 14.67
CA VAL A 7 -15.94 5.01 13.98
C VAL A 7 -16.69 5.79 12.90
N ARG A 8 -17.07 7.04 13.19
CA ARG A 8 -17.75 7.90 12.22
C ARG A 8 -16.85 8.37 11.07
N GLY A 9 -15.57 8.57 11.36
CA GLY A 9 -14.58 9.03 10.38
C GLY A 9 -13.97 7.92 9.53
N ALA A 10 -14.30 6.65 9.77
CA ALA A 10 -13.71 5.51 9.07
C ALA A 10 -14.77 4.58 8.51
N VAL A 11 -14.59 4.11 7.28
CA VAL A 11 -15.52 3.16 6.63
C VAL A 11 -15.25 1.71 7.01
N CYS A 12 -14.13 1.41 7.65
CA CYS A 12 -13.62 0.04 7.86
C CYS A 12 -14.50 -0.87 8.73
N GLU A 13 -15.54 -0.34 9.35
CA GLU A 13 -16.57 -1.13 10.06
C GLU A 13 -17.95 -1.04 9.41
N GLN A 14 -18.06 -0.35 8.27
CA GLN A 14 -19.32 -0.02 7.63
C GLN A 14 -19.21 -0.07 6.10
N TYR A 15 -18.39 -0.96 5.55
CA TYR A 15 -18.25 -1.12 4.10
C TYR A 15 -19.56 -1.48 3.42
N ASP A 16 -20.44 -2.21 4.11
CA ASP A 16 -21.80 -2.58 3.68
C ASP A 16 -22.71 -1.38 3.41
N ARG A 17 -22.40 -0.21 3.95
CA ARG A 17 -23.13 1.03 3.70
C ARG A 17 -22.73 1.71 2.39
N ILE A 18 -21.64 1.29 1.76
CA ILE A 18 -21.23 1.77 0.44
C ILE A 18 -21.98 0.98 -0.61
N GLN A 19 -23.08 1.54 -1.11
CA GLN A 19 -23.96 0.91 -2.09
C GLN A 19 -23.86 1.54 -3.49
N VAL A 20 -23.00 2.51 -3.64
CA VAL A 20 -22.72 3.18 -4.93
C VAL A 20 -21.45 2.62 -5.56
N PRO A 21 -21.34 2.65 -6.90
CA PRO A 21 -20.12 2.21 -7.58
C PRO A 21 -18.89 3.01 -7.14
N VAL A 22 -17.76 2.31 -6.94
CA VAL A 22 -16.53 2.89 -6.42
C VAL A 22 -15.38 2.72 -7.41
N LEU A 23 -14.75 3.82 -7.83
CA LEU A 23 -13.44 3.83 -8.47
C LEU A 23 -12.40 4.25 -7.44
N ALA A 24 -11.61 3.30 -6.97
CA ALA A 24 -10.57 3.52 -5.96
C ALA A 24 -9.20 3.63 -6.63
N VAL A 25 -8.53 4.76 -6.45
CA VAL A 25 -7.23 5.01 -7.06
C VAL A 25 -6.26 5.54 -6.01
N SER A 26 -5.06 4.92 -5.91
CA SER A 26 -3.99 5.35 -5.01
C SER A 26 -2.62 4.99 -5.58
N GLY A 27 -1.56 5.42 -4.93
CA GLY A 27 -0.19 5.02 -5.23
C GLY A 27 0.46 4.29 -4.05
N TRP A 28 1.47 3.47 -4.31
CA TRP A 28 2.21 2.77 -3.26
C TRP A 28 3.02 3.71 -2.36
N ASN A 29 3.35 4.90 -2.86
CA ASN A 29 4.04 5.95 -2.12
C ASN A 29 3.07 6.99 -1.53
N ASP A 30 1.77 6.71 -1.52
CA ASP A 30 0.76 7.50 -0.81
C ASP A 30 0.69 7.07 0.66
N CYS A 31 0.19 7.94 1.54
CA CYS A 31 -0.03 7.61 2.96
C CYS A 31 -1.18 6.61 3.19
N TRP A 32 -2.01 6.34 2.16
CA TRP A 32 -3.11 5.37 2.22
C TRP A 32 -3.00 4.23 1.19
N PRO A 33 -1.84 3.58 1.02
CA PRO A 33 -1.61 2.60 -0.05
C PRO A 33 -2.53 1.37 0.03
N ASN A 34 -3.00 1.03 1.23
CA ASN A 34 -3.83 -0.15 1.47
C ASN A 34 -5.33 0.07 1.19
N THR A 35 -5.75 1.30 0.94
CA THR A 35 -7.19 1.64 0.84
C THR A 35 -7.85 1.00 -0.36
N VAL A 36 -7.18 0.98 -1.52
CA VAL A 36 -7.70 0.37 -2.75
C VAL A 36 -8.01 -1.10 -2.54
N LEU A 37 -7.05 -1.86 -2.00
CA LEU A 37 -7.21 -3.30 -1.77
C LEU A 37 -8.32 -3.59 -0.76
N ARG A 38 -8.40 -2.82 0.32
CA ARG A 38 -9.45 -2.95 1.34
C ARG A 38 -10.85 -2.65 0.81
N LEU A 39 -10.99 -1.66 -0.07
CA LEU A 39 -12.27 -1.37 -0.71
C LEU A 39 -12.69 -2.52 -1.62
N LEU A 40 -11.78 -3.06 -2.42
CA LEU A 40 -12.05 -4.21 -3.29
C LEU A 40 -12.40 -5.48 -2.51
N GLU A 41 -11.87 -5.66 -1.29
CA GLU A 41 -12.16 -6.81 -0.43
C GLU A 41 -13.51 -6.74 0.27
N ASN A 42 -14.01 -5.54 0.55
CA ASN A 42 -15.09 -5.37 1.52
C ASN A 42 -16.32 -4.64 0.96
N VAL A 43 -16.26 -4.05 -0.21
CA VAL A 43 -17.40 -3.34 -0.83
C VAL A 43 -18.11 -4.26 -1.80
N ASP A 44 -19.41 -4.50 -1.56
CA ASP A 44 -20.27 -5.34 -2.42
C ASP A 44 -20.73 -4.63 -3.70
N ALA A 45 -20.73 -3.29 -3.70
CA ALA A 45 -21.07 -2.51 -4.88
C ALA A 45 -20.01 -2.66 -5.99
N PRO A 46 -20.34 -2.38 -7.26
CA PRO A 46 -19.37 -2.39 -8.33
C PRO A 46 -18.13 -1.58 -7.97
N CYS A 47 -16.96 -2.23 -7.88
CA CYS A 47 -15.75 -1.61 -7.43
C CYS A 47 -14.60 -1.89 -8.41
N ARG A 48 -13.80 -0.86 -8.71
CA ARG A 48 -12.59 -0.98 -9.51
C ARG A 48 -11.46 -0.24 -8.85
N GLY A 49 -10.28 -0.87 -8.79
CA GLY A 49 -9.09 -0.36 -8.14
C GLY A 49 -7.92 -0.15 -9.09
N VAL A 50 -7.17 0.92 -8.85
CA VAL A 50 -5.88 1.17 -9.50
C VAL A 50 -4.87 1.57 -8.44
N SER A 51 -3.73 0.85 -8.38
CA SER A 51 -2.61 1.17 -7.49
C SER A 51 -1.34 1.34 -8.31
N GLY A 52 -0.83 2.56 -8.39
CA GLY A 52 0.35 2.90 -9.18
C GLY A 52 1.61 3.15 -8.36
N ALA A 53 2.68 3.61 -9.02
CA ALA A 53 3.96 3.90 -8.38
C ALA A 53 4.02 5.25 -7.65
N TRP A 54 3.08 6.14 -7.91
CA TRP A 54 3.05 7.54 -7.47
C TRP A 54 2.78 7.74 -5.97
N GLY A 55 3.08 8.95 -5.49
CA GLY A 55 2.72 9.44 -4.18
C GLY A 55 1.33 10.07 -4.14
N HIS A 56 1.10 11.03 -3.23
CA HIS A 56 -0.18 11.75 -3.09
C HIS A 56 -0.36 12.81 -4.19
N VAL A 57 -0.60 12.37 -5.40
CA VAL A 57 -0.68 13.20 -6.61
C VAL A 57 -1.74 12.63 -7.57
N TYR A 58 -2.29 13.46 -8.44
CA TYR A 58 -3.19 12.95 -9.48
C TYR A 58 -2.48 11.95 -10.39
N PRO A 59 -3.09 10.76 -10.62
CA PRO A 59 -2.43 9.65 -11.33
C PRO A 59 -2.01 9.96 -12.78
N ASN A 60 -2.60 10.96 -13.40
CA ASN A 60 -2.18 11.42 -14.74
C ASN A 60 -0.85 12.20 -14.72
N LEU A 61 -0.44 12.73 -13.57
CA LEU A 61 0.87 13.33 -13.38
C LEU A 61 1.92 12.26 -13.10
N GLY A 62 1.54 11.21 -12.35
CA GLY A 62 2.33 10.03 -12.09
C GLY A 62 3.75 10.33 -11.61
N VAL A 63 3.90 10.84 -10.39
CA VAL A 63 5.24 11.10 -9.81
C VAL A 63 5.42 10.25 -8.56
N PRO A 64 6.38 9.31 -8.57
CA PRO A 64 7.18 8.88 -9.72
C PRO A 64 6.35 8.19 -10.83
N GLU A 65 6.82 8.25 -12.07
CA GLU A 65 6.19 7.53 -13.19
C GLU A 65 6.22 6.00 -12.98
N PRO A 66 5.34 5.23 -13.66
CA PRO A 66 4.45 5.68 -14.72
C PRO A 66 3.11 6.24 -14.21
N GLY A 67 2.66 7.33 -14.82
CA GLY A 67 1.28 7.79 -14.71
C GLY A 67 0.32 6.95 -15.56
N ILE A 68 -0.98 7.29 -15.49
CA ILE A 68 -2.04 6.68 -16.31
C ILE A 68 -2.93 7.77 -16.92
N ASP A 69 -3.73 7.42 -17.92
CA ASP A 69 -4.82 8.28 -18.39
C ASP A 69 -5.97 8.29 -17.36
N PHE A 70 -5.72 8.92 -16.22
CA PHE A 70 -6.69 9.01 -15.13
C PHE A 70 -7.93 9.82 -15.53
N LEU A 71 -7.76 10.89 -16.28
CA LEU A 71 -8.87 11.74 -16.68
C LEU A 71 -9.81 11.02 -17.63
N GLY A 72 -9.28 10.26 -18.59
CA GLY A 72 -10.05 9.39 -19.47
C GLY A 72 -10.78 8.30 -18.69
N LEU A 73 -10.10 7.64 -17.75
CA LEU A 73 -10.70 6.63 -16.88
C LEU A 73 -11.84 7.21 -16.02
N ALA A 74 -11.62 8.37 -15.41
CA ALA A 74 -12.62 9.04 -14.58
C ALA A 74 -13.84 9.47 -15.41
N LEU A 75 -13.62 10.02 -16.61
CA LEU A 75 -14.70 10.37 -17.52
C LEU A 75 -15.52 9.14 -17.91
N ALA A 76 -14.88 8.05 -18.33
CA ALA A 76 -15.56 6.81 -18.67
C ALA A 76 -16.34 6.24 -17.47
N TRP A 77 -15.79 6.34 -16.25
CA TRP A 77 -16.48 5.94 -15.03
C TRP A 77 -17.76 6.73 -14.80
N TRP A 78 -17.69 8.08 -14.88
CA TRP A 78 -18.84 8.94 -14.68
C TRP A 78 -19.87 8.83 -15.81
N ASP A 79 -19.46 8.63 -17.06
CA ASP A 79 -20.36 8.36 -18.18
C ASP A 79 -21.14 7.06 -17.95
N ARG A 80 -20.49 6.02 -17.45
CA ARG A 80 -21.17 4.75 -17.15
C ARG A 80 -22.22 4.90 -16.03
N TRP A 81 -21.82 5.52 -14.91
CA TRP A 81 -22.64 5.48 -13.70
C TRP A 81 -23.58 6.66 -13.50
N LEU A 82 -23.34 7.80 -14.12
CA LEU A 82 -24.21 8.98 -14.03
C LEU A 82 -25.04 9.20 -15.30
N ARG A 83 -24.58 8.68 -16.45
CA ARG A 83 -25.25 8.88 -17.75
C ARG A 83 -25.72 7.57 -18.36
N ASP A 84 -25.49 6.45 -17.70
CA ASP A 84 -25.84 5.10 -18.15
C ASP A 84 -25.32 4.75 -19.55
N ILE A 85 -24.12 5.26 -19.88
CA ILE A 85 -23.46 4.95 -21.16
C ILE A 85 -22.69 3.64 -20.99
N ASP A 86 -23.02 2.64 -21.79
CA ASP A 86 -22.27 1.40 -21.85
C ASP A 86 -21.01 1.62 -22.69
N ASN A 87 -19.88 1.80 -22.01
CA ASN A 87 -18.59 2.17 -22.59
C ASN A 87 -17.46 1.17 -22.27
N GLY A 88 -17.80 0.01 -21.72
CA GLY A 88 -16.82 -1.04 -21.41
C GLY A 88 -15.90 -0.74 -20.21
N VAL A 89 -16.13 0.35 -19.45
CA VAL A 89 -15.26 0.69 -18.30
C VAL A 89 -15.24 -0.41 -17.24
N MET A 90 -16.25 -1.27 -17.17
CA MET A 90 -16.33 -2.39 -16.25
C MET A 90 -15.82 -3.72 -16.81
N ASP A 91 -15.46 -3.79 -18.09
CA ASP A 91 -14.99 -5.03 -18.74
C ASP A 91 -13.52 -5.36 -18.39
N GLY A 92 -12.79 -4.39 -17.86
CA GLY A 92 -11.42 -4.57 -17.41
C GLY A 92 -11.31 -5.28 -16.05
N PRO A 93 -10.09 -5.60 -15.63
CA PRO A 93 -9.84 -6.25 -14.34
C PRO A 93 -10.31 -5.36 -13.18
N PRO A 94 -10.84 -5.96 -12.11
CA PRO A 94 -11.22 -5.19 -10.91
C PRO A 94 -10.04 -4.51 -10.24
N LEU A 95 -8.82 -5.03 -10.37
CA LEU A 95 -7.59 -4.41 -9.88
C LEU A 95 -6.53 -4.32 -10.98
N LEU A 96 -6.04 -3.11 -11.19
CA LEU A 96 -4.83 -2.85 -11.94
C LEU A 96 -3.76 -2.35 -10.97
N ALA A 97 -2.69 -3.12 -10.78
CA ALA A 97 -1.62 -2.80 -9.83
C ALA A 97 -0.27 -2.69 -10.53
N TYR A 98 0.53 -1.73 -10.12
CA TYR A 98 1.90 -1.58 -10.59
C TYR A 98 2.86 -2.30 -9.65
N LEU A 99 3.42 -3.43 -10.07
CA LEU A 99 4.47 -4.12 -9.34
C LEU A 99 5.81 -3.40 -9.58
N GLN A 100 6.34 -2.79 -8.54
CA GLN A 100 7.63 -2.12 -8.57
C GLN A 100 8.76 -3.15 -8.54
N ALA A 101 9.74 -2.98 -9.42
CA ALA A 101 10.97 -3.75 -9.36
C ALA A 101 11.97 -3.11 -8.37
N SER A 102 12.92 -3.90 -7.93
CA SER A 102 14.05 -3.40 -7.12
C SER A 102 14.83 -2.34 -7.87
N HIS A 103 15.22 -1.29 -7.17
CA HIS A 103 16.00 -0.16 -7.70
C HIS A 103 16.87 0.44 -6.60
N SER A 104 17.87 1.22 -6.98
CA SER A 104 18.69 1.96 -6.02
C SER A 104 17.84 2.99 -5.28
N PRO A 105 18.01 3.15 -3.96
CA PRO A 105 17.33 4.16 -3.17
C PRO A 105 17.58 5.57 -3.74
N THR A 106 16.52 6.33 -3.91
CA THR A 106 16.57 7.70 -4.45
C THR A 106 15.42 8.51 -3.87
N PRO A 107 15.68 9.66 -3.23
CA PRO A 107 14.65 10.44 -2.55
C PRO A 107 13.64 11.09 -3.52
N VAL A 108 14.10 11.46 -4.72
CA VAL A 108 13.27 12.12 -5.74
C VAL A 108 13.37 11.37 -7.08
N PRO A 109 12.82 10.16 -7.17
CA PRO A 109 12.85 9.41 -8.42
C PRO A 109 11.84 10.01 -9.43
N SER A 110 12.27 10.20 -10.67
CA SER A 110 11.37 10.56 -11.76
C SER A 110 10.45 9.41 -12.17
N ALA A 111 10.96 8.17 -12.08
CA ALA A 111 10.22 6.95 -12.42
C ALA A 111 10.62 5.80 -11.51
N ARG A 112 9.72 4.85 -11.34
CA ARG A 112 9.98 3.56 -10.70
C ARG A 112 9.97 2.45 -11.75
N PRO A 113 11.02 1.62 -11.85
CA PRO A 113 10.96 0.43 -12.71
C PRO A 113 9.91 -0.54 -12.21
N GLY A 114 9.28 -1.28 -13.12
CA GLY A 114 8.25 -2.24 -12.77
C GLY A 114 7.35 -2.59 -13.95
N ARG A 115 6.18 -3.17 -13.65
CA ARG A 115 5.18 -3.55 -14.65
C ARG A 115 3.76 -3.45 -14.10
N TRP A 116 2.81 -3.18 -14.96
CA TRP A 116 1.39 -3.29 -14.62
C TRP A 116 0.94 -4.75 -14.60
N VAL A 117 0.12 -5.09 -13.61
CA VAL A 117 -0.51 -6.39 -13.45
C VAL A 117 -2.01 -6.20 -13.39
N ALA A 118 -2.71 -6.90 -14.28
CA ALA A 118 -4.16 -7.02 -14.27
C ALA A 118 -4.57 -8.20 -13.40
N VAL A 119 -5.30 -7.95 -12.33
CA VAL A 119 -5.74 -8.98 -11.38
C VAL A 119 -7.24 -9.21 -11.59
N SER A 120 -7.59 -10.42 -12.00
CA SER A 120 -8.95 -10.77 -12.45
C SER A 120 -9.98 -10.85 -11.32
N THR A 121 -9.52 -11.00 -10.08
CA THR A 121 -10.36 -10.98 -8.88
C THR A 121 -9.53 -10.53 -7.67
N TRP A 122 -10.14 -9.85 -6.71
CA TRP A 122 -9.48 -9.49 -5.46
C TRP A 122 -10.42 -9.81 -4.27
N PRO A 123 -9.96 -10.56 -3.24
CA PRO A 123 -8.65 -11.22 -3.13
C PRO A 123 -8.37 -12.22 -4.26
N SER A 124 -7.13 -12.29 -4.69
CA SER A 124 -6.73 -13.15 -5.81
C SER A 124 -6.28 -14.52 -5.32
N PRO A 125 -6.73 -15.63 -5.94
CA PRO A 125 -6.23 -16.96 -5.63
C PRO A 125 -4.76 -17.18 -6.06
N GLU A 126 -4.22 -16.30 -6.91
CA GLU A 126 -2.82 -16.32 -7.34
C GLU A 126 -1.89 -15.68 -6.31
N VAL A 127 -2.44 -14.96 -5.33
CA VAL A 127 -1.69 -14.33 -4.23
C VAL A 127 -1.80 -15.20 -2.99
N SER A 128 -0.71 -15.85 -2.62
CA SER A 128 -0.63 -16.65 -1.41
C SER A 128 -0.17 -15.81 -0.22
N VAL A 129 -0.79 -16.05 0.94
CA VAL A 129 -0.36 -15.42 2.19
C VAL A 129 0.89 -16.11 2.70
N MET A 130 1.96 -15.35 2.89
CA MET A 130 3.16 -15.82 3.57
C MET A 130 3.14 -15.32 5.02
N THR A 131 3.31 -16.25 5.96
CA THR A 131 3.39 -15.94 7.39
C THR A 131 4.83 -16.08 7.87
N LEU A 132 5.37 -15.03 8.46
CA LEU A 132 6.70 -15.01 9.06
C LEU A 132 6.59 -14.71 10.55
N HIS A 133 7.35 -15.43 11.35
CA HIS A 133 7.40 -15.24 12.80
C HIS A 133 8.55 -14.30 13.17
N LEU A 134 8.24 -13.33 14.04
CA LEU A 134 9.24 -12.42 14.60
C LEU A 134 10.02 -13.14 15.69
N ALA A 135 11.25 -13.50 15.41
CA ALA A 135 12.23 -13.97 16.39
C ALA A 135 13.24 -12.84 16.70
N PRO A 136 14.09 -12.92 17.71
CA PRO A 136 15.07 -11.86 18.02
C PRO A 136 15.91 -11.50 16.80
N HIS A 137 15.66 -10.31 16.23
CA HIS A 137 16.33 -9.77 15.04
C HIS A 137 16.24 -10.64 13.77
N CYS A 138 15.27 -11.57 13.71
CA CYS A 138 15.12 -12.52 12.61
C CYS A 138 13.66 -12.68 12.22
N LEU A 139 13.41 -12.95 10.93
CA LEU A 139 12.15 -13.46 10.40
C LEU A 139 12.31 -14.93 10.06
N ASP A 140 11.40 -15.77 10.55
CA ASP A 140 11.45 -17.21 10.37
C ASP A 140 10.06 -17.77 10.00
N GLU A 141 10.00 -18.71 9.08
CA GLU A 141 8.74 -19.33 8.65
C GLU A 141 8.23 -20.39 9.63
N THR A 142 9.10 -20.95 10.44
CA THR A 142 8.81 -22.17 11.24
C THR A 142 8.90 -21.95 12.75
N THR A 143 9.71 -21.01 13.20
CA THR A 143 10.06 -20.87 14.61
C THR A 143 9.21 -19.79 15.27
N VAL A 144 8.32 -20.19 16.16
CA VAL A 144 7.60 -19.27 17.03
C VAL A 144 8.40 -19.08 18.31
N VAL A 145 9.09 -17.97 18.46
CA VAL A 145 9.82 -17.61 19.67
C VAL A 145 9.16 -16.39 20.30
N PHE A 146 8.63 -16.55 21.50
CA PHE A 146 8.17 -15.41 22.29
C PHE A 146 9.37 -14.81 23.02
N SER A 147 9.81 -13.67 22.58
CA SER A 147 10.88 -12.92 23.23
C SER A 147 10.46 -11.47 23.45
N GLU A 148 10.90 -10.91 24.57
CA GLU A 148 10.76 -9.49 24.82
C GLU A 148 11.93 -8.75 24.17
N VAL A 149 11.60 -7.78 23.33
CA VAL A 149 12.58 -6.86 22.74
C VAL A 149 12.32 -5.47 23.30
N LYS A 150 13.31 -4.91 24.00
CA LYS A 150 13.23 -3.52 24.47
C LYS A 150 13.63 -2.60 23.32
N VAL A 151 12.73 -1.68 22.99
CA VAL A 151 12.97 -0.70 21.94
C VAL A 151 13.23 0.67 22.57
N PHE A 152 14.35 1.26 22.23
CA PHE A 152 14.72 2.60 22.62
C PHE A 152 15.40 3.27 21.41
N SER A 153 14.63 3.96 20.61
CA SER A 153 15.14 4.67 19.44
C SER A 153 15.41 6.13 19.78
N PRO A 154 16.55 6.69 19.36
CA PRO A 154 16.81 8.12 19.53
C PRO A 154 15.87 8.97 18.70
N VAL A 155 15.69 10.24 19.10
CA VAL A 155 14.76 11.18 18.41
C VAL A 155 15.15 11.51 16.96
N TRP A 156 16.36 11.20 16.55
CA TRP A 156 16.86 11.37 15.19
C TRP A 156 16.76 10.10 14.33
N THR A 157 16.13 9.04 14.83
CA THR A 157 15.79 7.88 14.01
C THR A 157 14.81 8.31 12.92
N CYS A 158 14.90 7.72 11.74
CA CYS A 158 14.09 8.00 10.56
C CYS A 158 14.42 9.31 9.82
N LEU A 159 15.64 9.84 9.96
CA LEU A 159 16.05 11.02 9.19
C LEU A 159 16.08 10.79 7.67
N THR A 160 16.26 9.53 7.24
CA THR A 160 16.29 9.15 5.81
C THR A 160 14.98 8.51 5.34
N SER A 161 13.94 8.51 6.18
CA SER A 161 12.66 7.87 5.85
C SER A 161 11.79 8.67 4.87
N GLY A 162 12.22 9.86 4.47
CA GLY A 162 11.46 10.74 3.60
C GLY A 162 10.26 11.37 4.29
N GLU A 163 9.34 11.90 3.51
CA GLU A 163 8.11 12.50 4.00
C GLU A 163 6.98 11.47 4.08
N TYR A 164 6.19 11.55 5.14
CA TYR A 164 5.04 10.64 5.36
C TYR A 164 4.00 10.71 4.23
N MET A 165 3.77 11.89 3.68
CA MET A 165 2.82 12.13 2.60
C MET A 165 3.45 13.03 1.53
N PRO A 166 4.23 12.44 0.58
CA PRO A 166 4.81 13.21 -0.51
C PRO A 166 3.70 13.78 -1.42
N ILE A 167 3.46 15.08 -1.31
CA ILE A 167 2.42 15.77 -2.07
C ILE A 167 2.99 16.34 -3.37
N ALA A 168 2.24 16.16 -4.46
CA ALA A 168 2.52 16.74 -5.79
C ALA A 168 3.91 16.38 -6.36
N GLY A 169 4.54 15.30 -5.90
CA GLY A 169 5.81 14.82 -6.43
C GLY A 169 7.02 15.72 -6.15
N VAL A 170 6.89 16.66 -5.22
CA VAL A 170 7.98 17.57 -4.81
C VAL A 170 8.58 17.16 -3.46
N SER A 171 8.05 16.12 -2.85
CA SER A 171 8.45 15.63 -1.54
C SER A 171 9.41 14.45 -1.68
N GLU A 172 10.22 14.26 -0.65
CA GLU A 172 11.23 13.21 -0.61
C GLU A 172 10.59 11.86 -0.28
N LEU A 173 10.90 10.86 -1.11
CA LEU A 173 10.68 9.45 -0.79
C LEU A 173 11.84 8.89 0.05
N PRO A 174 11.66 7.73 0.71
CA PRO A 174 12.73 7.12 1.48
C PRO A 174 14.01 6.89 0.67
N GLU A 175 15.13 7.29 1.25
CA GLU A 175 16.48 6.99 0.76
C GLU A 175 16.94 5.59 1.24
N ASP A 176 18.24 5.36 1.27
CA ASP A 176 18.83 4.17 1.87
C ASP A 176 18.57 4.17 3.38
N GLN A 177 17.79 3.20 3.85
CA GLN A 177 17.40 3.08 5.26
C GLN A 177 18.46 2.40 6.14
N GLY A 178 19.62 2.02 5.59
CA GLY A 178 20.63 1.28 6.33
C GLY A 178 21.14 1.99 7.61
N CYS A 179 21.16 3.33 7.60
CA CYS A 179 21.51 4.10 8.80
C CYS A 179 20.39 4.09 9.85
N ASP A 180 19.15 4.17 9.42
CA ASP A 180 17.98 4.15 10.31
C ASP A 180 17.70 2.74 10.83
N ASP A 181 17.98 1.70 10.05
CA ASP A 181 17.90 0.30 10.48
C ASP A 181 18.84 0.02 11.66
N ALA A 182 20.03 0.62 11.68
CA ALA A 182 20.96 0.50 12.79
C ALA A 182 20.45 1.13 14.10
N LEU A 183 19.48 2.03 14.03
CA LEU A 183 18.85 2.71 15.18
C LEU A 183 17.47 2.12 15.51
N SER A 184 17.01 1.14 14.76
CA SER A 184 15.66 0.57 14.81
C SER A 184 15.71 -0.90 15.23
N THR A 185 14.55 -1.43 15.58
CA THR A 185 14.39 -2.87 15.78
C THR A 185 14.01 -3.51 14.45
N CYS A 186 14.99 -4.13 13.80
CA CYS A 186 14.82 -4.80 12.53
C CYS A 186 14.72 -6.31 12.68
N PHE A 187 13.91 -6.93 11.82
CA PHE A 187 13.76 -8.37 11.73
C PHE A 187 14.08 -8.78 10.30
N ASN A 188 15.16 -9.51 10.11
CA ASN A 188 15.65 -9.87 8.80
C ASN A 188 15.39 -11.35 8.49
N GLY A 189 14.79 -11.61 7.34
CA GLY A 189 14.68 -12.96 6.80
C GLY A 189 15.93 -13.41 6.04
N PRO A 190 15.99 -14.68 5.62
CA PRO A 190 17.05 -15.14 4.74
C PRO A 190 16.95 -14.42 3.39
N VAL A 191 18.10 -14.27 2.74
CA VAL A 191 18.15 -13.79 1.36
C VAL A 191 17.49 -14.83 0.46
N SER A 192 16.52 -14.41 -0.34
CA SER A 192 15.86 -15.29 -1.30
C SER A 192 16.74 -15.51 -2.52
N ASP A 193 16.86 -16.77 -2.95
CA ASP A 193 17.54 -17.13 -4.19
C ASP A 193 16.70 -16.86 -5.45
N GLN A 194 15.43 -16.49 -5.26
CA GLN A 194 14.48 -16.19 -6.34
C GLN A 194 13.87 -14.81 -6.16
N VAL A 195 13.40 -14.24 -7.27
CA VAL A 195 12.63 -12.99 -7.22
C VAL A 195 11.33 -13.25 -6.48
N LEU A 196 11.09 -12.52 -5.40
CA LEU A 196 9.85 -12.52 -4.66
C LEU A 196 9.03 -11.28 -5.06
N GLU A 197 7.86 -11.49 -5.64
CA GLU A 197 6.90 -10.44 -5.93
C GLU A 197 5.86 -10.36 -4.82
N LEU A 198 5.67 -9.16 -4.28
CA LEU A 198 4.72 -8.91 -3.19
C LEU A 198 3.57 -8.04 -3.71
N LEU A 199 2.35 -8.53 -3.55
CA LEU A 199 1.14 -7.76 -3.81
C LEU A 199 0.14 -8.03 -2.69
N GLY A 200 -0.21 -7.01 -1.95
CA GLY A 200 -1.14 -7.16 -0.82
C GLY A 200 -0.89 -6.15 0.28
N THR A 201 -1.52 -6.39 1.41
CA THR A 201 -1.43 -5.56 2.61
C THR A 201 -0.63 -6.31 3.68
N PRO A 202 0.58 -5.86 4.03
CA PRO A 202 1.33 -6.48 5.13
C PRO A 202 0.59 -6.26 6.45
N LEU A 203 0.54 -7.32 7.27
CA LEU A 203 -0.08 -7.30 8.59
C LEU A 203 0.94 -7.74 9.64
N VAL A 204 1.12 -6.93 10.68
CA VAL A 204 2.03 -7.24 11.79
C VAL A 204 1.22 -7.33 13.07
N HIS A 205 1.39 -8.44 13.81
CA HIS A 205 0.79 -8.65 15.13
C HIS A 205 1.84 -8.48 16.22
N LEU A 206 1.70 -7.43 17.01
CA LEU A 206 2.62 -7.13 18.12
C LEU A 206 1.86 -7.04 19.44
N ARG A 207 2.50 -7.52 20.51
CA ARG A 207 2.11 -7.17 21.88
C ARG A 207 3.11 -6.12 22.37
N VAL A 208 2.64 -4.92 22.63
CA VAL A 208 3.49 -3.81 23.08
C VAL A 208 3.09 -3.34 24.47
N THR A 209 4.09 -2.93 25.25
CA THR A 209 3.92 -2.22 26.51
C THR A 209 4.79 -0.98 26.51
N CYS A 210 4.37 0.07 27.19
CA CYS A 210 5.12 1.30 27.34
C CYS A 210 5.39 1.54 28.83
N ASP A 211 6.58 2.00 29.15
CA ASP A 211 6.97 2.37 30.53
C ASP A 211 6.72 3.86 30.83
N ARG A 212 6.08 4.56 29.91
CA ARG A 212 5.71 5.98 30.01
C ARG A 212 4.21 6.15 29.81
N ASP A 213 3.65 7.12 30.51
CA ASP A 213 2.26 7.57 30.35
C ASP A 213 2.11 8.51 29.13
#